data_5fd6cc0c3530d1fe552346ad4e781dbd
#
_entry.id   5fd6cc0c3530d1fe552346ad4e781dbd
#
_cell.length_a   1.000
_cell.length_b   1.000
_cell.length_c   1.000
_cell.angle_alpha   90.00
_cell.angle_beta   90.00
_cell.angle_gamma   90.00
#
_symmetry.space_group_name_H-M   'P 1'
#
loop_
_entity.id
_entity.type
_entity.pdbx_description
1 polymer ?
#
loop_
_entity_poly.entity_id
_entity_poly.type
_entity_poly.pdbx_seq_one_letter_code
_entity_poly.pdbx_strand_id
1 'polypeptide(L)'
;MSGFDHFWSQGDFITRGVAVLLLLMSISAWVVIFWKGWLLRRVSHDLARAVAAFWAAPTLAEGRQRLLNFDREAVVSPLLDAALAHAPSGTLESKGHVDSQLTRRLRDALHAVLAQLQFGQVLLASIGSTAPFIGLFGTVWGIYHALLSISAAGSITIERVSGPVGEALVMTAAGLAVAIPGVLAYNIFGKRVAACEAELEGFAHDLREMLIDSTADTSLTPSAQG
;
A
#
# COMPACT_ATOMS: atom_id res chain seq x y z
N MET A 1 35.22 -3.47 -24.23
CA MET A 1 33.75 -3.42 -24.39
C MET A 1 33.16 -4.04 -23.14
N SER A 2 32.30 -3.34 -22.46
CA SER A 2 31.70 -3.84 -21.20
C SER A 2 30.76 -5.02 -21.50
N GLY A 3 30.61 -5.97 -20.60
CA GLY A 3 29.70 -7.12 -20.78
C GLY A 3 28.24 -6.68 -21.07
N PHE A 4 27.90 -5.45 -20.73
CA PHE A 4 26.62 -4.81 -21.03
C PHE A 4 26.43 -4.54 -22.53
N ASP A 5 27.49 -4.09 -23.25
CA ASP A 5 27.42 -3.86 -24.71
C ASP A 5 27.25 -5.17 -25.47
N HIS A 6 27.87 -6.24 -24.97
CA HIS A 6 27.76 -7.57 -25.54
C HIS A 6 26.36 -8.16 -25.38
N PHE A 7 25.79 -8.06 -24.18
CA PHE A 7 24.42 -8.47 -23.87
C PHE A 7 23.39 -7.75 -24.76
N TRP A 8 23.56 -6.44 -24.95
CA TRP A 8 22.61 -5.65 -25.74
C TRP A 8 22.76 -5.84 -27.25
N SER A 9 23.94 -6.16 -27.75
CA SER A 9 24.19 -6.38 -29.18
C SER A 9 23.82 -7.79 -29.65
N GLN A 10 24.02 -8.81 -28.82
CA GLN A 10 23.79 -10.22 -29.17
C GLN A 10 22.48 -10.81 -28.57
N GLY A 11 21.88 -10.16 -27.60
CA GLY A 11 20.63 -10.61 -26.96
C GLY A 11 19.45 -10.64 -27.94
N ASP A 12 18.70 -11.72 -27.89
CA ASP A 12 17.43 -11.90 -28.62
C ASP A 12 16.37 -10.89 -28.20
N PHE A 13 15.40 -10.63 -29.06
CA PHE A 13 14.28 -9.73 -28.76
C PHE A 13 13.57 -10.08 -27.43
N ILE A 14 13.38 -11.38 -27.14
CA ILE A 14 12.73 -11.83 -25.90
C ILE A 14 13.64 -11.58 -24.69
N THR A 15 14.92 -11.86 -24.77
CA THR A 15 15.87 -11.60 -23.66
C THR A 15 15.93 -10.11 -23.32
N ARG A 16 15.97 -9.24 -24.35
CA ARG A 16 15.91 -7.78 -24.15
C ARG A 16 14.56 -7.36 -23.55
N GLY A 17 13.45 -7.94 -24.02
CA GLY A 17 12.11 -7.69 -23.48
C GLY A 17 12.00 -8.03 -22.01
N VAL A 18 12.52 -9.18 -21.59
CA VAL A 18 12.56 -9.61 -20.18
C VAL A 18 13.42 -8.63 -19.33
N ALA A 19 14.59 -8.24 -19.82
CA ALA A 19 15.45 -7.30 -19.12
C ALA A 19 14.77 -5.92 -18.93
N VAL A 20 14.15 -5.39 -19.98
CA VAL A 20 13.38 -4.13 -19.91
C VAL A 20 12.21 -4.24 -18.94
N LEU A 21 11.47 -5.36 -18.97
CA LEU A 21 10.36 -5.60 -18.06
C LEU A 21 10.83 -5.63 -16.60
N LEU A 22 11.91 -6.35 -16.29
CA LEU A 22 12.49 -6.37 -14.94
C LEU A 22 12.98 -4.99 -14.51
N LEU A 23 13.56 -4.21 -15.42
CA LEU A 23 13.97 -2.84 -15.15
C LEU A 23 12.78 -1.94 -14.81
N LEU A 24 11.69 -2.00 -15.58
CA LEU A 24 10.47 -1.26 -15.32
C LEU A 24 9.82 -1.66 -13.99
N MET A 25 9.80 -2.96 -13.69
CA MET A 25 9.32 -3.48 -12.40
C MET A 25 10.19 -2.95 -11.24
N SER A 26 11.52 -2.93 -11.41
CA SER A 26 12.45 -2.40 -10.42
C SER A 26 12.20 -0.91 -10.17
N ILE A 27 12.13 -0.09 -11.21
CA ILE A 27 11.88 1.35 -11.09
C ILE A 27 10.54 1.61 -10.38
N SER A 28 9.46 0.94 -10.81
CA SER A 28 8.14 1.10 -10.20
C SER A 28 8.12 0.66 -8.74
N ALA A 29 8.80 -0.44 -8.38
CA ALA A 29 8.93 -0.88 -7.00
C ALA A 29 9.64 0.16 -6.14
N TRP A 30 10.78 0.70 -6.57
CA TRP A 30 11.52 1.72 -5.83
C TRP A 30 10.75 3.02 -5.68
N VAL A 31 10.05 3.48 -6.72
CA VAL A 31 9.17 4.66 -6.64
C VAL A 31 8.12 4.48 -5.54
N VAL A 32 7.43 3.33 -5.54
CA VAL A 32 6.42 3.04 -4.51
C VAL A 32 7.05 2.89 -3.12
N ILE A 33 8.22 2.25 -3.00
CA ILE A 33 8.91 2.08 -1.71
C ILE A 33 9.25 3.43 -1.09
N PHE A 34 9.85 4.34 -1.84
CA PHE A 34 10.24 5.66 -1.31
C PHE A 34 9.02 6.52 -1.00
N TRP A 35 8.07 6.63 -1.93
CA TRP A 35 6.87 7.42 -1.74
C TRP A 35 6.05 6.93 -0.53
N LYS A 36 5.77 5.63 -0.47
CA LYS A 36 4.97 5.04 0.61
C LYS A 36 5.71 5.02 1.95
N GLY A 37 7.01 4.79 1.93
CA GLY A 37 7.84 4.86 3.12
C GLY A 37 7.80 6.24 3.79
N TRP A 38 7.84 7.30 2.98
CA TRP A 38 7.70 8.68 3.44
C TRP A 38 6.27 8.96 3.95
N LEU A 39 5.25 8.58 3.16
CA LEU A 39 3.84 8.76 3.51
C LEU A 39 3.50 8.09 4.84
N LEU A 40 3.81 6.79 5.01
CA LEU A 40 3.46 6.05 6.21
C LEU A 40 4.23 6.52 7.46
N ARG A 41 5.46 7.01 7.30
CA ARG A 41 6.18 7.63 8.43
C ARG A 41 5.47 8.89 8.90
N ARG A 42 5.00 9.69 7.96
CA ARG A 42 4.28 10.92 8.26
C ARG A 42 2.92 10.64 8.88
N VAL A 43 2.14 9.75 8.27
CA VAL A 43 0.82 9.36 8.76
C VAL A 43 0.89 8.83 10.19
N SER A 44 1.76 7.86 10.48
CA SER A 44 1.83 7.27 11.82
C SER A 44 2.24 8.26 12.92
N HIS A 45 3.06 9.26 12.58
CA HIS A 45 3.44 10.31 13.52
C HIS A 45 2.33 11.34 13.72
N ASP A 46 1.66 11.75 12.61
CA ASP A 46 0.62 12.78 12.64
C ASP A 46 -0.68 12.21 13.25
N LEU A 47 -0.99 10.93 13.04
CA LEU A 47 -2.14 10.23 13.58
C LEU A 47 -2.17 10.28 15.12
N ALA A 48 -1.13 9.81 15.79
CA ALA A 48 -1.04 9.81 17.25
C ALA A 48 -1.19 11.23 17.84
N ARG A 49 -0.61 12.23 17.15
CA ARG A 49 -0.72 13.64 17.57
C ARG A 49 -2.12 14.21 17.36
N ALA A 50 -2.74 13.91 16.23
CA ALA A 50 -4.09 14.36 15.90
C ALA A 50 -5.11 13.83 16.92
N VAL A 51 -5.04 12.52 17.20
CA VAL A 51 -5.91 11.86 18.20
C VAL A 51 -5.70 12.44 19.60
N ALA A 52 -4.44 12.57 20.05
CA ALA A 52 -4.15 13.15 21.35
C ALA A 52 -4.62 14.62 21.46
N ALA A 53 -4.41 15.42 20.41
CA ALA A 53 -4.86 16.82 20.38
C ALA A 53 -6.39 16.97 20.39
N PHE A 54 -7.10 16.04 19.76
CA PHE A 54 -8.56 15.98 19.77
C PHE A 54 -9.10 15.75 21.20
N TRP A 55 -8.60 14.71 21.88
CA TRP A 55 -9.06 14.36 23.22
C TRP A 55 -8.64 15.36 24.32
N ALA A 56 -7.60 16.15 24.07
CA ALA A 56 -7.19 17.22 24.99
C ALA A 56 -8.03 18.51 24.85
N ALA A 57 -9.00 18.55 23.94
CA ALA A 57 -9.84 19.73 23.73
C ALA A 57 -11.07 19.74 24.69
N PRO A 58 -11.49 20.91 25.17
CA PRO A 58 -12.66 21.04 26.05
C PRO A 58 -14.00 20.92 25.32
N THR A 59 -14.02 21.12 24.01
CA THR A 59 -15.23 21.05 23.18
C THR A 59 -14.98 20.31 21.88
N LEU A 60 -16.02 19.71 21.31
CA LEU A 60 -15.94 18.99 20.03
C LEU A 60 -15.49 19.90 18.87
N ALA A 61 -15.94 21.17 18.86
CA ALA A 61 -15.55 22.15 17.83
C ALA A 61 -14.03 22.46 17.90
N GLU A 62 -13.52 22.67 19.10
CA GLU A 62 -12.08 22.91 19.31
C GLU A 62 -11.27 21.64 19.05
N GLY A 63 -11.78 20.46 19.45
CA GLY A 63 -11.18 19.16 19.13
C GLY A 63 -11.00 18.96 17.62
N ARG A 64 -12.03 19.24 16.84
CA ARG A 64 -11.97 19.23 15.38
C ARG A 64 -10.90 20.18 14.84
N GLN A 65 -10.83 21.41 15.34
CA GLN A 65 -9.85 22.37 14.89
C GLN A 65 -8.42 21.95 15.22
N ARG A 66 -8.18 21.42 16.41
CA ARG A 66 -6.87 20.92 16.85
C ARG A 66 -6.44 19.70 16.02
N LEU A 67 -7.37 18.77 15.76
CA LEU A 67 -7.14 17.60 14.93
C LEU A 67 -6.68 18.01 13.52
N LEU A 68 -7.39 18.93 12.87
CA LEU A 68 -7.07 19.40 11.51
C LEU A 68 -5.66 20.02 11.39
N ASN A 69 -5.10 20.57 12.48
CA ASN A 69 -3.74 21.12 12.46
C ASN A 69 -2.67 20.03 12.31
N PHE A 70 -2.97 18.79 12.68
CA PHE A 70 -2.02 17.66 12.61
C PHE A 70 -2.38 16.64 11.52
N ASP A 71 -3.65 16.54 11.11
CA ASP A 71 -4.14 15.56 10.13
C ASP A 71 -3.92 16.02 8.68
N ARG A 72 -2.66 16.12 8.26
CA ARG A 72 -2.29 16.62 6.93
C ARG A 72 -2.70 15.71 5.79
N GLU A 73 -2.74 14.41 6.04
CA GLU A 73 -3.09 13.39 5.03
C GLU A 73 -4.57 12.98 5.09
N ALA A 74 -5.37 13.71 5.89
CA ALA A 74 -6.80 13.46 6.05
C ALA A 74 -7.13 11.99 6.41
N VAL A 75 -6.46 11.48 7.45
CA VAL A 75 -6.62 10.09 7.88
C VAL A 75 -7.63 9.99 9.04
N VAL A 76 -7.68 10.99 9.92
CA VAL A 76 -8.58 11.03 11.08
C VAL A 76 -9.83 11.88 10.79
N SER A 77 -9.67 12.98 10.06
CA SER A 77 -10.77 13.90 9.76
C SER A 77 -11.96 13.25 9.06
N PRO A 78 -11.80 12.26 8.13
CA PRO A 78 -12.95 11.61 7.53
C PRO A 78 -13.81 10.82 8.52
N LEU A 79 -13.20 10.24 9.56
CA LEU A 79 -13.93 9.53 10.61
C LEU A 79 -14.75 10.51 11.45
N LEU A 80 -14.15 11.64 11.82
CA LEU A 80 -14.86 12.68 12.57
C LEU A 80 -16.02 13.28 11.75
N ASP A 81 -15.76 13.59 10.47
CA ASP A 81 -16.81 14.11 9.58
C ASP A 81 -17.94 13.11 9.37
N ALA A 82 -17.62 11.81 9.22
CA ALA A 82 -18.62 10.73 9.14
C ALA A 82 -19.43 10.58 10.42
N ALA A 83 -18.81 10.77 11.59
CA ALA A 83 -19.47 10.72 12.88
C ALA A 83 -20.45 11.89 13.07
N LEU A 84 -20.08 13.08 12.62
CA LEU A 84 -20.90 14.29 12.74
C LEU A 84 -21.94 14.45 11.62
N ALA A 85 -21.85 13.67 10.57
CA ALA A 85 -22.81 13.69 9.47
C ALA A 85 -24.21 13.24 9.95
N HIS A 86 -25.25 13.92 9.46
CA HIS A 86 -26.64 13.53 9.73
C HIS A 86 -27.19 12.73 8.55
N ALA A 87 -28.00 11.71 8.83
CA ALA A 87 -28.69 10.99 7.76
C ALA A 87 -29.67 11.92 7.05
N PRO A 88 -29.69 11.91 5.70
CA PRO A 88 -30.69 12.69 4.97
C PRO A 88 -32.10 12.25 5.37
N SER A 89 -32.97 13.21 5.71
CA SER A 89 -34.35 12.93 6.08
C SER A 89 -35.09 12.23 4.91
N GLY A 90 -35.89 11.20 5.26
CA GLY A 90 -36.66 10.44 4.26
C GLY A 90 -35.92 9.24 3.61
N THR A 91 -34.67 8.97 3.96
CA THR A 91 -33.94 7.79 3.50
C THR A 91 -34.16 6.57 4.40
N LEU A 92 -33.88 5.37 3.90
CA LEU A 92 -33.88 4.15 4.71
C LEU A 92 -32.86 4.23 5.85
N GLU A 93 -31.80 4.97 5.65
CA GLU A 93 -30.78 5.23 6.66
C GLU A 93 -31.36 5.95 7.87
N SER A 94 -32.21 6.96 7.67
CA SER A 94 -32.83 7.74 8.75
C SER A 94 -33.84 6.95 9.61
N LYS A 95 -34.25 5.74 9.15
CA LYS A 95 -35.17 4.86 9.89
C LYS A 95 -34.48 3.94 10.89
N GLY A 96 -33.14 3.80 10.79
CA GLY A 96 -32.33 2.95 11.69
C GLY A 96 -32.09 3.63 13.05
N HIS A 97 -31.67 2.83 14.04
CA HIS A 97 -31.17 3.37 15.31
C HIS A 97 -29.92 4.23 15.06
N VAL A 98 -29.81 5.35 15.76
CA VAL A 98 -28.68 6.30 15.64
C VAL A 98 -27.34 5.60 15.81
N ASP A 99 -27.24 4.69 16.79
CA ASP A 99 -26.05 3.88 17.04
C ASP A 99 -25.63 3.04 15.83
N SER A 100 -26.59 2.36 15.19
CA SER A 100 -26.31 1.53 14.01
C SER A 100 -25.90 2.37 12.78
N GLN A 101 -26.47 3.57 12.65
CA GLN A 101 -26.13 4.51 11.59
C GLN A 101 -24.70 5.03 11.78
N LEU A 102 -24.36 5.44 13.00
CA LEU A 102 -23.04 5.94 13.37
C LEU A 102 -21.96 4.88 13.15
N THR A 103 -22.23 3.65 13.64
CA THR A 103 -21.32 2.52 13.45
C THR A 103 -21.05 2.23 11.97
N ARG A 104 -22.09 2.26 11.12
CA ARG A 104 -21.91 2.02 9.68
C ARG A 104 -21.07 3.12 9.03
N ARG A 105 -21.38 4.40 9.32
CA ARG A 105 -20.64 5.53 8.73
C ARG A 105 -19.17 5.54 9.14
N LEU A 106 -18.89 5.30 10.41
CA LEU A 106 -17.51 5.19 10.90
C LEU A 106 -16.75 4.04 10.22
N ARG A 107 -17.42 2.88 10.06
CA ARG A 107 -16.83 1.75 9.35
C ARG A 107 -16.53 2.08 7.87
N ASP A 108 -17.49 2.70 7.18
CA ASP A 108 -17.33 3.06 5.76
C ASP A 108 -16.20 4.09 5.59
N ALA A 109 -16.12 5.09 6.48
CA ALA A 109 -15.02 6.05 6.49
C ALA A 109 -13.67 5.40 6.78
N LEU A 110 -13.61 4.49 7.78
CA LEU A 110 -12.40 3.74 8.10
C LEU A 110 -11.93 2.92 6.91
N HIS A 111 -12.82 2.15 6.26
CA HIS A 111 -12.46 1.36 5.09
C HIS A 111 -11.95 2.23 3.93
N ALA A 112 -12.52 3.41 3.71
CA ALA A 112 -12.05 4.35 2.69
C ALA A 112 -10.63 4.85 2.98
N VAL A 113 -10.35 5.21 4.22
CA VAL A 113 -9.00 5.63 4.66
C VAL A 113 -8.00 4.47 4.52
N LEU A 114 -8.38 3.27 4.95
CA LEU A 114 -7.51 2.09 4.84
C LEU A 114 -7.22 1.74 3.38
N ALA A 115 -8.19 1.82 2.49
CA ALA A 115 -7.98 1.62 1.05
C ALA A 115 -6.95 2.61 0.48
N GLN A 116 -6.98 3.87 0.91
CA GLN A 116 -5.99 4.88 0.55
C GLN A 116 -4.60 4.53 1.12
N LEU A 117 -4.53 4.13 2.38
CA LEU A 117 -3.28 3.73 3.02
C LEU A 117 -2.70 2.43 2.42
N GLN A 118 -3.51 1.54 1.90
CA GLN A 118 -3.09 0.30 1.24
C GLN A 118 -2.68 0.48 -0.22
N PHE A 119 -2.96 1.63 -0.83
CA PHE A 119 -2.59 1.90 -2.22
C PHE A 119 -1.11 1.62 -2.48
N GLY A 120 -0.80 0.97 -3.61
CA GLY A 120 0.56 0.56 -4.00
C GLY A 120 1.07 -0.74 -3.35
N GLN A 121 0.43 -1.28 -2.31
CA GLN A 121 0.84 -2.57 -1.72
C GLN A 121 0.60 -3.73 -2.69
N VAL A 122 -0.50 -3.72 -3.43
CA VAL A 122 -0.80 -4.74 -4.45
C VAL A 122 0.29 -4.78 -5.52
N LEU A 123 0.79 -3.61 -5.94
CA LEU A 123 1.89 -3.54 -6.91
C LEU A 123 3.18 -4.17 -6.35
N LEU A 124 3.56 -3.85 -5.11
CA LEU A 124 4.74 -4.44 -4.47
C LEU A 124 4.60 -5.95 -4.30
N ALA A 125 3.43 -6.43 -3.88
CA ALA A 125 3.13 -7.86 -3.78
C ALA A 125 3.24 -8.56 -5.13
N SER A 126 2.67 -7.97 -6.19
CA SER A 126 2.71 -8.52 -7.54
C SER A 126 4.15 -8.58 -8.08
N ILE A 127 4.93 -7.50 -7.93
CA ILE A 127 6.34 -7.47 -8.34
C ILE A 127 7.12 -8.52 -7.55
N GLY A 128 6.97 -8.57 -6.24
CA GLY A 128 7.69 -9.51 -5.37
C GLY A 128 7.41 -10.98 -5.70
N SER A 129 6.17 -11.30 -6.08
CA SER A 129 5.78 -12.65 -6.44
C SER A 129 6.12 -13.03 -7.88
N THR A 130 6.10 -12.10 -8.83
CA THR A 130 6.23 -12.41 -10.27
C THR A 130 7.64 -12.20 -10.82
N ALA A 131 8.42 -11.24 -10.29
CA ALA A 131 9.75 -10.95 -10.80
C ALA A 131 10.71 -12.15 -10.81
N PRO A 132 10.75 -13.06 -9.81
CA PRO A 132 11.59 -14.25 -9.87
C PRO A 132 11.24 -15.18 -11.02
N PHE A 133 9.95 -15.33 -11.31
CA PHE A 133 9.48 -16.18 -12.42
C PHE A 133 9.80 -15.55 -13.78
N ILE A 134 9.72 -14.24 -13.89
CA ILE A 134 10.14 -13.50 -15.11
C ILE A 134 11.65 -13.68 -15.33
N GLY A 135 12.47 -13.58 -14.27
CA GLY A 135 13.88 -13.85 -14.32
C GLY A 135 14.19 -15.30 -14.72
N LEU A 136 13.48 -16.27 -14.13
CA LEU A 136 13.60 -17.69 -14.48
C LEU A 136 13.21 -17.93 -15.95
N PHE A 137 12.14 -17.33 -16.42
CA PHE A 137 11.76 -17.41 -17.84
C PHE A 137 12.88 -16.90 -18.75
N GLY A 138 13.50 -15.77 -18.40
CA GLY A 138 14.66 -15.25 -19.14
C GLY A 138 15.83 -16.22 -19.17
N THR A 139 16.09 -16.94 -18.07
CA THR A 139 17.15 -17.97 -17.99
C THR A 139 16.85 -19.15 -18.90
N VAL A 140 15.64 -19.72 -18.80
CA VAL A 140 15.23 -20.87 -19.62
C VAL A 140 15.29 -20.52 -21.10
N TRP A 141 14.80 -19.36 -21.48
CA TRP A 141 14.85 -18.86 -22.85
C TRP A 141 16.28 -18.69 -23.35
N GLY A 142 17.15 -18.04 -22.58
CA GLY A 142 18.56 -17.83 -22.93
C GLY A 142 19.33 -19.13 -23.11
N ILE A 143 19.15 -20.12 -22.21
CA ILE A 143 19.78 -21.43 -22.33
C ILE A 143 19.27 -22.18 -23.58
N TYR A 144 17.94 -22.13 -23.83
CA TYR A 144 17.36 -22.74 -25.03
C TYR A 144 18.01 -22.21 -26.32
N HIS A 145 18.13 -20.89 -26.45
CA HIS A 145 18.78 -20.26 -27.61
C HIS A 145 20.25 -20.56 -27.71
N ALA A 146 20.97 -20.62 -26.58
CA ALA A 146 22.37 -21.04 -26.56
C ALA A 146 22.56 -22.46 -27.14
N LEU A 147 21.71 -23.41 -26.72
CA LEU A 147 21.73 -24.79 -27.19
C LEU A 147 21.40 -24.91 -28.70
N LEU A 148 20.44 -24.13 -29.19
CA LEU A 148 20.14 -24.08 -30.63
C LEU A 148 21.33 -23.59 -31.47
N SER A 149 22.00 -22.53 -31.00
CA SER A 149 23.15 -21.94 -31.69
C SER A 149 24.33 -22.93 -31.77
N ILE A 150 24.54 -23.71 -30.72
CA ILE A 150 25.59 -24.75 -30.67
C ILE A 150 25.26 -25.91 -31.61
N SER A 151 23.99 -26.35 -31.61
CA SER A 151 23.52 -27.41 -32.50
C SER A 151 23.73 -27.05 -33.99
N ALA A 152 23.46 -25.78 -34.34
CA ALA A 152 23.66 -25.28 -35.71
C ALA A 152 25.15 -25.17 -36.12
N ALA A 153 26.04 -24.94 -35.16
CA ALA A 153 27.49 -24.76 -35.44
C ALA A 153 28.29 -26.05 -35.59
N GLY A 154 27.73 -27.23 -35.33
CA GLY A 154 28.31 -28.55 -35.50
C GLY A 154 29.54 -28.89 -34.64
N SER A 155 29.96 -28.01 -33.74
CA SER A 155 31.04 -28.22 -32.79
C SER A 155 30.74 -27.68 -31.41
N ILE A 156 30.79 -28.56 -30.40
CA ILE A 156 30.55 -28.21 -29.00
C ILE A 156 31.88 -27.87 -28.36
N THR A 157 32.13 -26.58 -28.06
CA THR A 157 33.26 -26.17 -27.22
C THR A 157 32.74 -25.49 -25.97
N ILE A 158 33.42 -25.70 -24.83
CA ILE A 158 33.05 -25.14 -23.54
C ILE A 158 32.96 -23.60 -23.63
N GLU A 159 33.84 -22.97 -24.38
CA GLU A 159 33.92 -21.52 -24.58
C GLU A 159 32.62 -20.94 -25.23
N ARG A 160 32.02 -21.69 -26.15
CA ARG A 160 30.76 -21.28 -26.82
C ARG A 160 29.52 -21.44 -25.95
N VAL A 161 29.58 -22.28 -24.92
CA VAL A 161 28.45 -22.55 -24.00
C VAL A 161 28.49 -21.64 -22.81
N SER A 162 29.68 -21.40 -22.25
CA SER A 162 29.85 -20.71 -20.97
C SER A 162 29.38 -19.25 -20.99
N GLY A 163 29.58 -18.52 -22.07
CA GLY A 163 29.16 -17.13 -22.22
C GLY A 163 27.63 -16.97 -22.15
N PRO A 164 26.89 -17.53 -23.14
CA PRO A 164 25.41 -17.39 -23.20
C PRO A 164 24.69 -18.00 -21.99
N VAL A 165 25.20 -19.11 -21.43
CA VAL A 165 24.63 -19.69 -20.21
C VAL A 165 24.87 -18.78 -19.00
N GLY A 166 26.05 -18.20 -18.87
CA GLY A 166 26.39 -17.23 -17.85
C GLY A 166 25.46 -15.99 -17.91
N GLU A 167 25.28 -15.45 -19.12
CA GLU A 167 24.35 -14.33 -19.33
C GLU A 167 22.90 -14.68 -18.96
N ALA A 168 22.46 -15.88 -19.34
CA ALA A 168 21.12 -16.34 -18.96
C ALA A 168 20.96 -16.37 -17.43
N LEU A 169 21.92 -16.90 -16.65
CA LEU A 169 21.85 -16.97 -15.20
C LEU A 169 21.72 -15.58 -14.52
N VAL A 170 22.26 -14.53 -15.14
CA VAL A 170 22.13 -13.15 -14.66
C VAL A 170 20.65 -12.71 -14.63
N MET A 171 19.80 -13.22 -15.53
CA MET A 171 18.37 -12.88 -15.54
C MET A 171 17.64 -13.35 -14.28
N THR A 172 17.95 -14.57 -13.79
CA THR A 172 17.36 -15.03 -12.50
C THR A 172 17.86 -14.19 -11.34
N ALA A 173 19.15 -13.86 -11.31
CA ALA A 173 19.69 -12.99 -10.27
C ALA A 173 19.05 -11.60 -10.31
N ALA A 174 18.81 -11.03 -11.49
CA ALA A 174 18.11 -9.76 -11.67
C ALA A 174 16.66 -9.85 -11.18
N GLY A 175 15.93 -10.92 -11.51
CA GLY A 175 14.57 -11.16 -11.02
C GLY A 175 14.48 -11.19 -9.49
N LEU A 176 15.43 -11.89 -8.84
CA LEU A 176 15.54 -11.93 -7.37
C LEU A 176 15.91 -10.56 -6.78
N ALA A 177 16.83 -9.83 -7.40
CA ALA A 177 17.24 -8.50 -6.95
C ALA A 177 16.08 -7.49 -7.00
N VAL A 178 15.15 -7.64 -7.93
CA VAL A 178 13.90 -6.84 -8.02
C VAL A 178 12.88 -7.28 -6.98
N ALA A 179 12.70 -8.59 -6.79
CA ALA A 179 11.68 -9.15 -5.92
C ALA A 179 11.94 -8.88 -4.43
N ILE A 180 13.18 -9.07 -3.98
CA ILE A 180 13.53 -9.02 -2.55
C ILE A 180 13.16 -7.68 -1.90
N PRO A 181 13.57 -6.50 -2.43
CA PRO A 181 13.16 -5.22 -1.88
C PRO A 181 11.63 -5.03 -1.88
N GLY A 182 10.95 -5.49 -2.94
CA GLY A 182 9.49 -5.41 -3.08
C GLY A 182 8.76 -6.16 -1.96
N VAL A 183 9.14 -7.43 -1.71
CA VAL A 183 8.55 -8.26 -0.65
C VAL A 183 8.84 -7.69 0.74
N LEU A 184 10.07 -7.26 1.00
CA LEU A 184 10.44 -6.67 2.28
C LEU A 184 9.63 -5.40 2.55
N ALA A 185 9.52 -4.51 1.57
CA ALA A 185 8.74 -3.29 1.68
C ALA A 185 7.25 -3.58 1.89
N TYR A 186 6.68 -4.51 1.13
CA TYR A 186 5.30 -4.96 1.30
C TYR A 186 5.01 -5.39 2.75
N ASN A 187 5.85 -6.24 3.32
CA ASN A 187 5.69 -6.73 4.69
C ASN A 187 5.85 -5.62 5.75
N ILE A 188 6.82 -4.71 5.57
CA ILE A 188 7.04 -3.59 6.49
C ILE A 188 5.85 -2.62 6.43
N PHE A 189 5.38 -2.28 5.23
CA PHE A 189 4.26 -1.36 5.06
C PHE A 189 2.95 -1.98 5.54
N GLY A 190 2.73 -3.28 5.33
CA GLY A 190 1.57 -4.00 5.87
C GLY A 190 1.47 -3.87 7.39
N LYS A 191 2.57 -4.09 8.10
CA LYS A 191 2.61 -3.91 9.57
C LYS A 191 2.31 -2.48 10.01
N ARG A 192 2.80 -1.47 9.27
CA ARG A 192 2.54 -0.06 9.60
C ARG A 192 1.10 0.33 9.34
N VAL A 193 0.52 -0.14 8.24
CA VAL A 193 -0.91 0.09 7.94
C VAL A 193 -1.77 -0.55 9.01
N ALA A 194 -1.49 -1.79 9.42
CA ALA A 194 -2.24 -2.45 10.49
C ALA A 194 -2.14 -1.71 11.83
N ALA A 195 -0.99 -1.11 12.15
CA ALA A 195 -0.85 -0.28 13.34
C ALA A 195 -1.71 1.00 13.27
N CYS A 196 -1.74 1.67 12.11
CA CYS A 196 -2.62 2.83 11.89
C CYS A 196 -4.10 2.42 11.93
N GLU A 197 -4.45 1.25 11.40
CA GLU A 197 -5.81 0.69 11.45
C GLU A 197 -6.27 0.52 12.90
N ALA A 198 -5.49 -0.13 13.75
CA ALA A 198 -5.83 -0.35 15.14
C ALA A 198 -6.03 0.97 15.91
N GLU A 199 -5.21 2.00 15.64
CA GLU A 199 -5.35 3.32 16.26
C GLU A 199 -6.60 4.06 15.77
N LEU A 200 -6.93 3.97 14.48
CA LEU A 200 -8.14 4.54 13.91
C LEU A 200 -9.41 3.83 14.39
N GLU A 201 -9.37 2.50 14.54
CA GLU A 201 -10.47 1.72 15.12
C GLU A 201 -10.73 2.12 16.56
N GLY A 202 -9.67 2.27 17.37
CA GLY A 202 -9.78 2.77 18.74
C GLY A 202 -10.41 4.15 18.78
N PHE A 203 -9.92 5.09 17.97
CA PHE A 203 -10.47 6.43 17.87
C PHE A 203 -11.96 6.42 17.45
N ALA A 204 -12.32 5.60 16.45
CA ALA A 204 -13.71 5.49 16.00
C ALA A 204 -14.64 4.92 17.09
N HIS A 205 -14.14 3.95 17.86
CA HIS A 205 -14.88 3.37 18.99
C HIS A 205 -15.14 4.40 20.08
N ASP A 206 -14.10 5.07 20.55
CA ASP A 206 -14.20 6.09 21.61
C ASP A 206 -15.08 7.28 21.18
N LEU A 207 -14.93 7.72 19.92
CA LEU A 207 -15.76 8.77 19.34
C LEU A 207 -17.25 8.37 19.29
N ARG A 208 -17.53 7.13 18.93
CA ARG A 208 -18.89 6.59 18.91
C ARG A 208 -19.49 6.58 20.32
N GLU A 209 -18.79 6.06 21.31
CA GLU A 209 -19.26 6.04 22.71
C GLU A 209 -19.57 7.46 23.21
N MET A 210 -18.64 8.39 23.04
CA MET A 210 -18.81 9.78 23.44
C MET A 210 -20.07 10.42 22.82
N LEU A 211 -20.33 10.16 21.54
CA LEU A 211 -21.49 10.76 20.84
C LEU A 211 -22.82 10.12 21.26
N ILE A 212 -22.85 8.82 21.58
CA ILE A 212 -24.03 8.12 22.06
C ILE A 212 -24.41 8.62 23.47
N ASP A 213 -23.41 8.70 24.37
CA ASP A 213 -23.63 9.16 25.73
C ASP A 213 -24.13 10.62 25.75
N SER A 214 -23.59 11.49 24.92
CA SER A 214 -24.04 12.87 24.79
C SER A 214 -25.48 13.01 24.30
N THR A 215 -25.93 12.09 23.43
CA THR A 215 -27.33 12.05 22.98
C THR A 215 -28.30 11.51 24.05
N ALA A 216 -27.82 10.57 24.87
CA ALA A 216 -28.61 10.03 25.99
C ALA A 216 -28.84 11.09 27.09
N ASP A 217 -27.82 11.87 27.46
CA ASP A 217 -27.92 12.96 28.46
C ASP A 217 -28.84 14.07 27.99
N THR A 218 -28.83 14.40 26.70
CA THR A 218 -29.75 15.44 26.16
C THR A 218 -31.20 14.99 26.17
N SER A 219 -31.45 13.68 26.12
CA SER A 219 -32.83 13.13 26.20
C SER A 219 -33.40 13.02 27.62
N LEU A 220 -32.52 13.08 28.65
CA LEU A 220 -32.88 12.95 30.07
C LEU A 220 -33.11 14.27 30.76
N THR A 221 -32.86 15.43 30.14
CA THR A 221 -33.26 16.75 30.67
C THR A 221 -34.60 17.15 30.10
N PRO A 222 -35.73 16.84 30.81
CA PRO A 222 -37.04 17.38 30.43
C PRO A 222 -37.01 18.89 30.70
N SER A 223 -37.50 19.66 29.73
CA SER A 223 -37.68 21.09 29.79
C SER A 223 -38.39 21.49 31.11
N ALA A 224 -37.62 21.85 32.13
CA ALA A 224 -38.12 22.58 33.29
C ALA A 224 -38.23 24.06 32.92
N GLN A 225 -39.21 24.39 32.10
CA GLN A 225 -39.73 25.76 31.97
C GLN A 225 -41.24 25.64 31.71
N GLY A 226 -42.02 25.68 32.81
CA GLY A 226 -43.40 26.05 32.85
C GLY A 226 -43.51 27.51 33.23
#